data_79b597021e151b0f452dab6183053801
#
_entry.id   79b597021e151b0f452dab6183053801
#
_cell.length_a   1.000
_cell.length_b   1.000
_cell.length_c   1.000
_cell.angle_alpha   90.00
_cell.angle_beta   90.00
_cell.angle_gamma   90.00
#
_symmetry.space_group_name_H-M   'P 1'
#
loop_
_entity.id
_entity.type
_entity.pdbx_description
1 polymer ?
#
loop_
_entity_poly.entity_id
_entity_poly.type
_entity_poly.pdbx_seq_one_letter_code
_entity_poly.pdbx_strand_id
1 'polypeptide(L)'
;FVVAMDHPRVFDVITDLRNILKISNQVIEAGADALLTPYGATNYLVKNGLKNGFWLSVDIDAYSSKSIVESCLMLGADGIKVEVYPWCNKEDDYLKKYTGNESIVNAANLATECRKWNIPLMVESIPFGWPKADNRNPEIIAAAARVASELGADYVKTFYTGDKDSFSKVVQNSLVPVLVLGGPKIDSDLEVLQMVRDAIDAGAVGITMGRNIWGHPNVVGMSAALTNIIHDDASAETAYRLIQ
;
A
#
# COMPACT_ATOMS: atom_id res chain seq x y z
N PHE A 1 -0.71 -7.96 -6.42
CA PHE A 1 -1.43 -7.96 -5.16
C PHE A 1 -0.46 -7.92 -3.98
N VAL A 2 -0.44 -6.83 -3.20
CA VAL A 2 0.45 -6.63 -2.04
C VAL A 2 -0.37 -6.58 -0.75
N VAL A 3 0.03 -7.34 0.27
CA VAL A 3 -0.62 -7.29 1.58
C VAL A 3 0.15 -6.38 2.53
N ALA A 4 -0.49 -5.28 2.97
CA ALA A 4 0.10 -4.29 3.86
C ALA A 4 -0.03 -4.72 5.33
N MET A 5 1.11 -4.90 6.00
CA MET A 5 1.22 -5.32 7.41
C MET A 5 2.09 -4.34 8.23
N ASP A 6 2.20 -3.09 7.79
CA ASP A 6 3.01 -2.06 8.42
C ASP A 6 2.28 -1.24 9.50
N HIS A 7 0.99 -1.49 9.69
CA HIS A 7 0.12 -0.81 10.65
C HIS A 7 0.61 -0.82 12.11
N PRO A 8 1.16 -1.93 12.67
CA PRO A 8 1.61 -1.95 14.06
C PRO A 8 2.72 -0.94 14.38
N ARG A 9 3.47 -0.50 13.38
CA ARG A 9 4.49 0.54 13.55
C ARG A 9 3.91 1.89 13.96
N VAL A 10 2.67 2.16 13.57
CA VAL A 10 2.03 3.47 13.68
C VAL A 10 0.88 3.46 14.68
N PHE A 11 0.14 2.36 14.69
CA PHE A 11 -1.07 2.29 15.46
C PHE A 11 -0.86 1.43 16.68
N ASP A 12 -0.79 0.92 17.46
CA ASP A 12 -0.74 0.03 18.60
C ASP A 12 -0.69 -1.47 18.21
N VAL A 13 -0.68 -2.32 19.21
CA VAL A 13 -0.67 -3.77 19.03
C VAL A 13 -1.94 -4.21 18.33
N ILE A 14 -1.80 -4.71 17.11
CA ILE A 14 -2.90 -5.27 16.32
C ILE A 14 -2.98 -6.77 16.58
N THR A 15 -4.07 -7.21 17.20
CA THR A 15 -4.28 -8.60 17.63
C THR A 15 -4.17 -9.57 16.46
N ASP A 16 -4.72 -9.21 15.30
CA ASP A 16 -4.73 -10.05 14.11
C ASP A 16 -3.33 -10.24 13.50
N LEU A 17 -2.39 -9.34 13.77
CA LEU A 17 -1.00 -9.43 13.34
C LEU A 17 -0.02 -9.92 14.41
N ARG A 18 -0.47 -10.40 15.57
CA ARG A 18 0.40 -10.96 16.61
C ARG A 18 1.25 -12.13 16.10
N ASN A 19 0.69 -12.96 15.24
CA ASN A 19 1.42 -14.02 14.57
C ASN A 19 1.61 -13.68 13.09
N ILE A 20 2.45 -12.67 12.86
CA ILE A 20 2.70 -12.15 11.50
C ILE A 20 3.21 -13.26 10.54
N LEU A 21 4.02 -14.21 11.02
CA LEU A 21 4.55 -15.29 10.19
C LEU A 21 3.42 -16.21 9.69
N LYS A 22 2.47 -16.56 10.56
CA LYS A 22 1.30 -17.36 10.16
C LYS A 22 0.47 -16.65 9.12
N ILE A 23 0.13 -15.38 9.36
CA ILE A 23 -0.67 -14.57 8.43
C ILE A 23 0.06 -14.41 7.09
N SER A 24 1.36 -14.15 7.13
CA SER A 24 2.19 -14.03 5.91
C SER A 24 2.12 -15.29 5.06
N ASN A 25 2.30 -16.47 5.66
CA ASN A 25 2.19 -17.75 4.92
C ASN A 25 0.78 -17.92 4.33
N GLN A 26 -0.27 -17.64 5.09
CA GLN A 26 -1.65 -17.79 4.63
C GLN A 26 -1.96 -16.91 3.41
N VAL A 27 -1.57 -15.64 3.43
CA VAL A 27 -1.85 -14.73 2.31
C VAL A 27 -1.02 -15.05 1.07
N ILE A 28 0.24 -15.50 1.25
CA ILE A 28 1.12 -15.92 0.16
C ILE A 28 0.60 -17.20 -0.51
N GLU A 29 0.26 -18.22 0.28
CA GLU A 29 -0.31 -19.47 -0.22
C GLU A 29 -1.63 -19.24 -0.97
N ALA A 30 -2.37 -18.20 -0.61
CA ALA A 30 -3.61 -17.78 -1.26
C ALA A 30 -3.39 -16.83 -2.47
N GLY A 31 -2.15 -16.56 -2.88
CA GLY A 31 -1.81 -15.87 -4.12
C GLY A 31 -1.36 -14.41 -3.99
N ALA A 32 -1.05 -13.92 -2.78
CA ALA A 32 -0.43 -12.61 -2.65
C ALA A 32 0.99 -12.60 -3.26
N ASP A 33 1.30 -11.62 -4.09
CA ASP A 33 2.59 -11.48 -4.77
C ASP A 33 3.69 -10.99 -3.83
N ALA A 34 3.35 -10.10 -2.90
CA ALA A 34 4.30 -9.50 -1.97
C ALA A 34 3.65 -9.04 -0.66
N LEU A 35 4.51 -8.81 0.32
CA LEU A 35 4.15 -8.23 1.61
C LEU A 35 4.75 -6.82 1.73
N LEU A 36 4.00 -5.90 2.29
CA LEU A 36 4.49 -4.58 2.68
C LEU A 36 4.68 -4.57 4.20
N THR A 37 5.92 -4.56 4.66
CA THR A 37 6.28 -4.68 6.08
C THR A 37 7.37 -3.70 6.48
N PRO A 38 7.44 -3.23 7.75
CA PRO A 38 8.55 -2.44 8.25
C PRO A 38 9.80 -3.30 8.48
N TYR A 39 10.95 -2.66 8.62
CA TYR A 39 12.27 -3.29 8.71
C TYR A 39 12.33 -4.48 9.68
N GLY A 40 11.85 -4.29 10.91
CA GLY A 40 11.89 -5.34 11.93
C GLY A 40 11.05 -6.56 11.58
N ALA A 41 9.87 -6.35 11.01
CA ALA A 41 8.99 -7.43 10.57
C ALA A 41 9.57 -8.15 9.35
N THR A 42 10.09 -7.41 8.35
CA THR A 42 10.77 -8.02 7.19
C THR A 42 11.92 -8.90 7.64
N ASN A 43 12.82 -8.39 8.50
CA ASN A 43 13.96 -9.15 9.03
C ASN A 43 13.52 -10.40 9.80
N TYR A 44 12.45 -10.31 10.59
CA TYR A 44 11.88 -11.46 11.30
C TYR A 44 11.36 -12.52 10.33
N LEU A 45 10.59 -12.12 9.31
CA LEU A 45 10.00 -13.03 8.33
C LEU A 45 11.09 -13.73 7.50
N VAL A 46 12.08 -12.99 7.00
CA VAL A 46 13.20 -13.53 6.22
C VAL A 46 14.01 -14.52 7.07
N LYS A 47 14.32 -14.21 8.33
CA LYS A 47 15.03 -15.11 9.25
C LYS A 47 14.25 -16.39 9.57
N ASN A 48 12.91 -16.36 9.48
CA ASN A 48 12.06 -17.53 9.65
C ASN A 48 11.77 -18.25 8.32
N GLY A 49 12.53 -17.96 7.28
CA GLY A 49 12.54 -18.72 6.03
C GLY A 49 11.49 -18.30 5.00
N LEU A 50 10.78 -17.18 5.23
CA LEU A 50 9.84 -16.67 4.25
C LEU A 50 10.61 -16.13 3.03
N LYS A 51 10.29 -16.68 1.85
CA LYS A 51 10.91 -16.32 0.56
C LYS A 51 9.81 -15.83 -0.36
N ASN A 52 9.46 -14.56 -0.25
CA ASN A 52 8.44 -13.93 -1.12
C ASN A 52 8.85 -12.52 -1.44
N GLY A 53 8.11 -11.84 -2.32
CA GLY A 53 8.30 -10.42 -2.58
C GLY A 53 8.09 -9.57 -1.33
N PHE A 54 8.99 -8.63 -1.06
CA PHE A 54 8.90 -7.69 0.05
C PHE A 54 9.02 -6.24 -0.41
N TRP A 55 8.03 -5.45 -0.03
CA TRP A 55 8.11 -3.99 -0.01
C TRP A 55 8.45 -3.52 1.39
N LEU A 56 9.58 -2.81 1.52
CA LEU A 56 9.99 -2.23 2.79
C LEU A 56 9.23 -0.93 3.06
N SER A 57 8.34 -0.93 4.06
CA SER A 57 7.67 0.28 4.52
C SER A 57 8.61 1.08 5.40
N VAL A 58 8.97 2.30 4.97
CA VAL A 58 9.98 3.11 5.64
C VAL A 58 9.41 4.39 6.22
N ASP A 59 10.08 4.84 7.29
CA ASP A 59 9.93 6.13 7.91
C ASP A 59 11.25 6.87 7.77
N ILE A 60 11.29 7.80 6.85
CA ILE A 60 12.54 8.42 6.42
C ILE A 60 13.17 9.31 7.51
N ASP A 61 12.41 9.69 8.54
CA ASP A 61 12.95 10.45 9.68
C ASP A 61 14.02 9.69 10.46
N ALA A 62 13.91 8.37 10.50
CA ALA A 62 14.81 7.53 11.29
C ALA A 62 16.13 7.24 10.58
N TYR A 63 16.22 7.46 9.26
CA TYR A 63 17.37 7.06 8.44
C TYR A 63 17.60 8.05 7.31
N SER A 64 18.85 8.14 6.84
CA SER A 64 19.13 8.77 5.55
C SER A 64 18.57 7.93 4.41
N SER A 65 18.21 8.54 3.29
CA SER A 65 17.75 7.84 2.10
C SER A 65 18.73 6.74 1.66
N LYS A 66 20.03 7.00 1.74
CA LYS A 66 21.08 6.02 1.44
C LYS A 66 21.03 4.80 2.36
N SER A 67 20.94 5.01 3.67
CA SER A 67 20.87 3.92 4.65
C SER A 67 19.62 3.06 4.50
N ILE A 68 18.50 3.67 4.07
CA ILE A 68 17.24 2.96 3.80
C ILE A 68 17.42 2.01 2.61
N VAL A 69 18.00 2.49 1.50
CA VAL A 69 18.21 1.67 0.30
C VAL A 69 19.21 0.54 0.59
N GLU A 70 20.32 0.83 1.27
CA GLU A 70 21.28 -0.19 1.70
C GLU A 70 20.60 -1.26 2.59
N SER A 71 19.76 -0.83 3.54
CA SER A 71 19.00 -1.75 4.40
C SER A 71 18.02 -2.63 3.63
N CYS A 72 17.33 -2.06 2.62
CA CYS A 72 16.47 -2.79 1.71
C CYS A 72 17.23 -3.91 1.00
N LEU A 73 18.38 -3.58 0.40
CA LEU A 73 19.24 -4.54 -0.29
C LEU A 73 19.74 -5.64 0.64
N MET A 74 20.20 -5.27 1.84
CA MET A 74 20.72 -6.24 2.83
C MET A 74 19.64 -7.20 3.35
N LEU A 75 18.39 -6.77 3.41
CA LEU A 75 17.26 -7.62 3.77
C LEU A 75 16.78 -8.52 2.63
N GLY A 76 17.20 -8.24 1.39
CA GLY A 76 16.66 -8.89 0.20
C GLY A 76 15.23 -8.48 -0.09
N ALA A 77 14.83 -7.24 0.27
CA ALA A 77 13.56 -6.68 -0.10
C ALA A 77 13.61 -6.15 -1.55
N ASP A 78 12.48 -6.24 -2.25
CA ASP A 78 12.39 -6.00 -3.70
C ASP A 78 12.04 -4.55 -4.03
N GLY A 79 11.53 -3.79 -3.07
CA GLY A 79 11.14 -2.40 -3.25
C GLY A 79 10.97 -1.66 -1.93
N ILE A 80 10.79 -0.35 -2.02
CA ILE A 80 10.59 0.54 -0.89
C ILE A 80 9.27 1.28 -1.03
N LYS A 81 8.54 1.44 0.07
CA LYS A 81 7.33 2.28 0.14
C LYS A 81 7.55 3.41 1.13
N VAL A 82 7.22 4.63 0.72
CA VAL A 82 7.22 5.83 1.56
C VAL A 82 5.88 6.56 1.44
N GLU A 83 5.47 7.27 2.48
CA GLU A 83 4.27 8.11 2.48
C GLU A 83 4.61 9.56 2.17
N VAL A 84 3.73 10.22 1.43
CA VAL A 84 3.74 11.68 1.23
C VAL A 84 2.39 12.27 1.59
N TYR A 85 2.41 13.48 2.12
CA TYR A 85 1.23 14.18 2.62
C TYR A 85 1.03 15.53 1.90
N PRO A 86 0.72 15.54 0.59
CA PRO A 86 0.52 16.79 -0.14
C PRO A 86 -0.46 17.71 0.61
N TRP A 87 -0.10 19.00 0.72
CA TRP A 87 -0.88 20.07 1.36
C TRP A 87 -1.17 19.87 2.85
N CYS A 88 -0.47 18.95 3.51
CA CYS A 88 -0.61 18.77 4.96
C CYS A 88 0.15 19.85 5.72
N ASN A 89 -0.50 20.42 6.75
CA ASN A 89 0.17 21.18 7.78
C ASN A 89 0.51 20.25 8.95
N LYS A 90 1.64 20.47 9.61
CA LYS A 90 2.11 19.61 10.72
C LYS A 90 1.12 19.50 11.88
N GLU A 91 0.32 20.55 12.09
CA GLU A 91 -0.74 20.59 13.11
C GLU A 91 -1.95 19.72 12.74
N ASP A 92 -2.16 19.51 11.45
CA ASP A 92 -3.27 18.73 10.90
C ASP A 92 -2.96 17.24 10.79
N ASP A 93 -1.67 16.88 10.80
CA ASP A 93 -1.25 15.48 10.75
C ASP A 93 -1.41 14.79 12.10
N TYR A 94 -2.11 13.67 12.12
CA TYR A 94 -2.32 12.85 13.32
C TYR A 94 -1.00 12.46 13.99
N LEU A 95 0.00 12.13 13.20
CA LEU A 95 1.33 11.72 13.67
C LEU A 95 2.24 12.90 13.99
N LYS A 96 1.87 14.12 13.58
CA LYS A 96 2.67 15.35 13.70
C LYS A 96 4.10 15.21 13.18
N LYS A 97 4.27 14.33 12.18
CA LYS A 97 5.58 13.95 11.65
C LYS A 97 6.13 15.00 10.70
N TYR A 98 5.34 15.33 9.68
CA TYR A 98 5.80 16.13 8.56
C TYR A 98 4.81 17.23 8.20
N THR A 99 5.33 18.28 7.62
CA THR A 99 4.57 19.11 6.69
C THR A 99 4.48 18.40 5.32
N GLY A 100 3.55 18.84 4.48
CA GLY A 100 3.49 18.36 3.10
C GLY A 100 4.83 18.54 2.38
N ASN A 101 5.49 19.68 2.55
CA ASN A 101 6.78 19.96 1.93
C ASN A 101 7.89 19.03 2.43
N GLU A 102 7.97 18.75 3.73
CA GLU A 102 8.98 17.83 4.28
C GLU A 102 8.81 16.43 3.72
N SER A 103 7.57 15.91 3.66
CA SER A 103 7.30 14.58 3.10
C SER A 103 7.66 14.48 1.61
N ILE A 104 7.37 15.53 0.84
CA ILE A 104 7.69 15.64 -0.59
C ILE A 104 9.21 15.64 -0.80
N VAL A 105 9.96 16.46 -0.07
CA VAL A 105 11.42 16.53 -0.17
C VAL A 105 12.05 15.18 0.20
N ASN A 106 11.57 14.55 1.25
CA ASN A 106 12.05 13.25 1.69
C ASN A 106 11.83 12.16 0.62
N ALA A 107 10.64 12.12 0.01
CA ALA A 107 10.34 11.15 -1.06
C ALA A 107 11.18 11.40 -2.32
N ALA A 108 11.41 12.66 -2.72
CA ALA A 108 12.26 13.00 -3.87
C ALA A 108 13.73 12.58 -3.64
N ASN A 109 14.25 12.80 -2.43
CA ASN A 109 15.60 12.35 -2.06
C ASN A 109 15.69 10.82 -2.10
N LEU A 110 14.69 10.13 -1.57
CA LEU A 110 14.64 8.67 -1.60
C LEU A 110 14.53 8.12 -3.02
N ALA A 111 13.71 8.75 -3.88
CA ALA A 111 13.58 8.38 -5.30
C ALA A 111 14.93 8.48 -6.03
N THR A 112 15.70 9.54 -5.75
CA THR A 112 17.04 9.73 -6.31
C THR A 112 18.00 8.61 -5.88
N GLU A 113 17.93 8.18 -4.63
CA GLU A 113 18.78 7.09 -4.11
C GLU A 113 18.32 5.72 -4.65
N CYS A 114 17.02 5.45 -4.68
CA CYS A 114 16.44 4.23 -5.26
C CYS A 114 16.87 4.03 -6.71
N ARG A 115 16.89 5.11 -7.51
CA ARG A 115 17.30 5.09 -8.91
C ARG A 115 18.75 4.62 -9.09
N LYS A 116 19.68 4.98 -8.19
CA LYS A 116 21.08 4.55 -8.27
C LYS A 116 21.24 3.03 -8.15
N TRP A 117 20.35 2.40 -7.40
CA TRP A 117 20.39 0.97 -7.11
C TRP A 117 19.37 0.16 -7.90
N ASN A 118 18.59 0.83 -8.75
CA ASN A 118 17.49 0.22 -9.50
C ASN A 118 16.48 -0.53 -8.59
N ILE A 119 16.19 0.06 -7.42
CA ILE A 119 15.16 -0.41 -6.49
C ILE A 119 13.87 0.36 -6.76
N PRO A 120 12.74 -0.30 -7.02
CA PRO A 120 11.48 0.38 -7.26
C PRO A 120 10.96 1.09 -6.00
N LEU A 121 10.40 2.28 -6.20
CA LEU A 121 9.81 3.11 -5.16
C LEU A 121 8.29 3.19 -5.35
N MET A 122 7.55 2.77 -4.32
CA MET A 122 6.12 3.01 -4.19
C MET A 122 5.91 4.25 -3.30
N VAL A 123 5.23 5.26 -3.81
CA VAL A 123 4.85 6.43 -3.03
C VAL A 123 3.37 6.37 -2.69
N GLU A 124 3.08 6.27 -1.40
CA GLU A 124 1.72 6.34 -0.87
C GLU A 124 1.33 7.80 -0.66
N SER A 125 0.39 8.28 -1.45
CA SER A 125 -0.02 9.69 -1.43
C SER A 125 -1.30 9.87 -0.64
N ILE A 126 -1.19 10.60 0.49
CA ILE A 126 -2.23 10.85 1.47
C ILE A 126 -2.48 12.37 1.55
N PRO A 127 -3.38 12.93 0.73
CA PRO A 127 -3.63 14.36 0.74
C PRO A 127 -4.09 14.83 2.13
N PHE A 128 -3.53 15.95 2.59
CA PHE A 128 -3.79 16.58 3.89
C PHE A 128 -3.37 15.76 5.13
N GLY A 129 -2.77 14.56 4.97
CA GLY A 129 -2.37 13.72 6.10
C GLY A 129 -3.53 13.05 6.84
N TRP A 130 -3.19 12.20 7.81
CA TRP A 130 -4.17 11.52 8.67
C TRP A 130 -4.64 12.44 9.82
N PRO A 131 -5.94 12.45 10.21
CA PRO A 131 -7.07 11.67 9.69
C PRO A 131 -7.85 12.36 8.55
N LYS A 132 -7.46 13.56 8.11
CA LYS A 132 -8.17 14.31 7.06
C LYS A 132 -8.14 13.62 5.68
N ALA A 133 -7.39 12.55 5.57
CA ALA A 133 -7.31 11.69 4.40
C ALA A 133 -8.64 11.03 3.97
N ASP A 134 -9.70 11.14 4.78
CA ASP A 134 -11.04 10.69 4.39
C ASP A 134 -11.69 11.55 3.30
N ASN A 135 -10.98 12.57 2.82
CA ASN A 135 -11.42 13.37 1.70
C ASN A 135 -11.32 12.55 0.40
N ARG A 136 -12.44 11.96 -0.01
CA ARG A 136 -12.57 11.15 -1.24
C ARG A 136 -12.82 12.00 -2.49
N ASN A 137 -12.52 13.29 -2.44
CA ASN A 137 -12.65 14.16 -3.61
C ASN A 137 -11.72 13.66 -4.73
N PRO A 138 -12.27 13.23 -5.89
CA PRO A 138 -11.49 12.62 -6.96
C PRO A 138 -10.42 13.55 -7.53
N GLU A 139 -10.68 14.85 -7.60
CA GLU A 139 -9.74 15.84 -8.14
C GLU A 139 -8.52 16.00 -7.22
N ILE A 140 -8.76 16.00 -5.90
CA ILE A 140 -7.69 16.06 -4.90
C ILE A 140 -6.84 14.80 -4.92
N ILE A 141 -7.48 13.61 -4.99
CA ILE A 141 -6.78 12.32 -5.08
C ILE A 141 -5.97 12.25 -6.38
N ALA A 142 -6.54 12.68 -7.51
CA ALA A 142 -5.83 12.72 -8.79
C ALA A 142 -4.61 13.66 -8.76
N ALA A 143 -4.77 14.84 -8.18
CA ALA A 143 -3.66 15.78 -8.02
C ALA A 143 -2.57 15.24 -7.07
N ALA A 144 -2.95 14.58 -5.98
CA ALA A 144 -2.02 13.96 -5.04
C ALA A 144 -1.26 12.76 -5.67
N ALA A 145 -1.94 11.95 -6.49
CA ALA A 145 -1.32 10.88 -7.26
C ALA A 145 -0.33 11.45 -8.29
N ARG A 146 -0.66 12.57 -8.94
CA ARG A 146 0.24 13.27 -9.83
C ARG A 146 1.48 13.78 -9.11
N VAL A 147 1.34 14.40 -7.95
CA VAL A 147 2.49 14.82 -7.13
C VAL A 147 3.41 13.64 -6.86
N ALA A 148 2.89 12.51 -6.39
CA ALA A 148 3.69 11.32 -6.10
C ALA A 148 4.46 10.82 -7.33
N SER A 149 3.82 10.75 -8.49
CA SER A 149 4.47 10.30 -9.73
C SER A 149 5.56 11.26 -10.22
N GLU A 150 5.37 12.59 -10.09
CA GLU A 150 6.36 13.60 -10.45
C GLU A 150 7.60 13.58 -9.53
N LEU A 151 7.47 13.07 -8.31
CA LEU A 151 8.59 12.91 -7.38
C LEU A 151 9.55 11.77 -7.77
N GLY A 152 9.19 10.95 -8.73
CA GLY A 152 9.99 9.82 -9.20
C GLY A 152 9.58 8.48 -8.63
N ALA A 153 8.32 8.34 -8.23
CA ALA A 153 7.72 7.04 -7.90
C ALA A 153 7.73 6.12 -9.14
N ASP A 154 7.92 4.82 -8.92
CA ASP A 154 7.66 3.77 -9.91
C ASP A 154 6.22 3.25 -9.80
N TYR A 155 5.62 3.39 -8.62
CA TYR A 155 4.21 3.07 -8.34
C TYR A 155 3.62 4.13 -7.41
N VAL A 156 2.35 4.48 -7.64
CA VAL A 156 1.57 5.30 -6.72
C VAL A 156 0.58 4.42 -5.98
N LYS A 157 0.54 4.53 -4.65
CA LYS A 157 -0.50 3.96 -3.80
C LYS A 157 -1.42 5.07 -3.32
N THR A 158 -2.73 4.94 -3.53
CA THR A 158 -3.69 5.98 -3.16
C THR A 158 -5.10 5.43 -2.88
N PHE A 159 -6.01 6.29 -2.45
CA PHE A 159 -7.39 5.95 -2.16
C PHE A 159 -8.21 5.67 -3.41
N TYR A 160 -9.13 4.70 -3.30
CA TYR A 160 -10.24 4.59 -4.23
C TYR A 160 -11.24 5.73 -4.00
N THR A 161 -11.74 6.34 -5.07
CA THR A 161 -12.61 7.52 -5.01
C THR A 161 -14.08 7.22 -4.72
N GLY A 162 -14.47 5.93 -4.77
CA GLY A 162 -15.82 5.48 -4.48
C GLY A 162 -16.61 5.04 -5.73
N ASP A 163 -16.17 5.44 -6.92
CA ASP A 163 -16.75 4.99 -8.19
C ASP A 163 -15.68 4.86 -9.28
N LYS A 164 -15.97 4.00 -10.27
CA LYS A 164 -15.06 3.65 -11.36
C LYS A 164 -14.67 4.84 -12.24
N ASP A 165 -15.63 5.69 -12.58
CA ASP A 165 -15.41 6.78 -13.55
C ASP A 165 -14.52 7.87 -12.96
N SER A 166 -14.75 8.23 -11.72
CA SER A 166 -13.89 9.19 -11.00
C SER A 166 -12.50 8.62 -10.74
N PHE A 167 -12.39 7.32 -10.43
CA PHE A 167 -11.09 6.69 -10.20
C PHE A 167 -10.29 6.52 -11.50
N SER A 168 -10.93 6.31 -12.63
CA SER A 168 -10.28 6.30 -13.94
C SER A 168 -9.52 7.62 -14.21
N LYS A 169 -10.05 8.76 -13.75
CA LYS A 169 -9.36 10.05 -13.86
C LYS A 169 -8.11 10.12 -12.98
N VAL A 170 -8.13 9.48 -11.81
CA VAL A 170 -6.94 9.36 -10.95
C VAL A 170 -5.84 8.58 -11.66
N VAL A 171 -6.19 7.43 -12.23
CA VAL A 171 -5.25 6.59 -12.99
C VAL A 171 -4.68 7.34 -14.19
N GLN A 172 -5.53 8.01 -14.99
CA GLN A 172 -5.10 8.77 -16.17
C GLN A 172 -4.20 9.97 -15.82
N ASN A 173 -4.34 10.55 -14.63
CA ASN A 173 -3.53 11.69 -14.18
C ASN A 173 -2.17 11.25 -13.61
N SER A 174 -1.99 10.00 -13.25
CA SER A 174 -0.72 9.45 -12.80
C SER A 174 0.21 9.18 -13.99
N LEU A 175 1.51 9.41 -13.82
CA LEU A 175 2.52 9.06 -14.84
C LEU A 175 3.00 7.60 -14.74
N VAL A 176 2.65 6.94 -13.63
CA VAL A 176 3.09 5.58 -13.30
C VAL A 176 1.91 4.74 -12.83
N PRO A 177 2.04 3.40 -12.83
CA PRO A 177 0.97 2.52 -12.37
C PRO A 177 0.44 2.86 -10.98
N VAL A 178 -0.89 2.74 -10.80
CA VAL A 178 -1.61 3.05 -9.55
C VAL A 178 -2.05 1.78 -8.86
N LEU A 179 -1.78 1.71 -7.55
CA LEU A 179 -2.25 0.68 -6.62
C LEU A 179 -3.26 1.29 -5.65
N VAL A 180 -4.34 0.56 -5.39
CA VAL A 180 -5.37 1.02 -4.44
C VAL A 180 -5.04 0.60 -3.02
N LEU A 181 -5.13 1.51 -2.07
CA LEU A 181 -5.07 1.20 -0.64
C LEU A 181 -6.45 0.79 -0.09
N GLY A 182 -6.45 -0.07 0.96
CA GLY A 182 -7.68 -0.64 1.50
C GLY A 182 -8.50 0.26 2.43
N GLY A 183 -7.91 1.28 2.98
CA GLY A 183 -8.56 2.13 3.98
C GLY A 183 -8.98 1.39 5.26
N PRO A 184 -9.98 1.89 6.00
CA PRO A 184 -10.59 1.21 7.15
C PRO A 184 -11.20 -0.14 6.77
N LYS A 185 -11.51 -0.96 7.79
CA LYS A 185 -12.24 -2.21 7.58
C LYS A 185 -13.66 -1.90 7.10
N ILE A 186 -14.09 -2.64 6.09
CA ILE A 186 -15.44 -2.60 5.51
C ILE A 186 -16.17 -3.86 6.01
N ASP A 187 -17.43 -3.73 6.42
CA ASP A 187 -18.18 -4.85 7.01
C ASP A 187 -18.68 -5.86 5.96
N SER A 188 -18.84 -5.44 4.72
CA SER A 188 -19.32 -6.29 3.63
C SER A 188 -18.16 -6.76 2.75
N ASP A 189 -17.94 -8.06 2.72
CA ASP A 189 -16.91 -8.68 1.87
C ASP A 189 -17.17 -8.41 0.38
N LEU A 190 -18.44 -8.46 -0.04
CA LEU A 190 -18.80 -8.18 -1.43
C LEU A 190 -18.50 -6.73 -1.81
N GLU A 191 -18.68 -5.77 -0.90
CA GLU A 191 -18.32 -4.37 -1.14
C GLU A 191 -16.79 -4.20 -1.28
N VAL A 192 -15.99 -4.92 -0.48
CA VAL A 192 -14.52 -4.94 -0.64
C VAL A 192 -14.13 -5.47 -2.01
N LEU A 193 -14.72 -6.60 -2.42
CA LEU A 193 -14.42 -7.23 -3.71
C LEU A 193 -14.87 -6.36 -4.89
N GLN A 194 -16.06 -5.73 -4.78
CA GLN A 194 -16.56 -4.83 -5.82
C GLN A 194 -15.69 -3.59 -5.96
N MET A 195 -15.28 -2.99 -4.85
CA MET A 195 -14.34 -1.87 -4.85
C MET A 195 -13.03 -2.22 -5.58
N VAL A 196 -12.49 -3.41 -5.34
CA VAL A 196 -11.27 -3.87 -6.02
C VAL A 196 -11.54 -4.12 -7.50
N ARG A 197 -12.65 -4.78 -7.85
CA ARG A 197 -13.03 -4.99 -9.26
C ARG A 197 -13.16 -3.67 -10.01
N ASP A 198 -13.89 -2.72 -9.45
CA ASP A 198 -14.10 -1.39 -10.05
C ASP A 198 -12.76 -0.63 -10.22
N ALA A 199 -11.86 -0.76 -9.25
CA ALA A 199 -10.56 -0.13 -9.32
C ALA A 199 -9.68 -0.72 -10.44
N ILE A 200 -9.67 -2.05 -10.59
CA ILE A 200 -8.97 -2.75 -11.68
C ILE A 200 -9.57 -2.35 -13.03
N ASP A 201 -10.89 -2.34 -13.14
CA ASP A 201 -11.60 -1.91 -14.35
C ASP A 201 -11.36 -0.44 -14.72
N ALA A 202 -11.08 0.41 -13.72
CA ALA A 202 -10.69 1.81 -13.92
C ALA A 202 -9.23 1.96 -14.36
N GLY A 203 -8.43 0.89 -14.35
CA GLY A 203 -7.05 0.85 -14.80
C GLY A 203 -6.01 0.81 -13.68
N ALA A 204 -6.39 0.55 -12.43
CA ALA A 204 -5.41 0.21 -11.40
C ALA A 204 -4.71 -1.11 -11.76
N VAL A 205 -3.42 -1.21 -11.44
CA VAL A 205 -2.63 -2.43 -11.70
C VAL A 205 -2.69 -3.44 -10.56
N GLY A 206 -3.39 -3.10 -9.47
CA GLY A 206 -3.54 -3.96 -8.30
C GLY A 206 -3.87 -3.19 -7.04
N ILE A 207 -3.65 -3.85 -5.92
CA ILE A 207 -3.95 -3.32 -4.59
C ILE A 207 -2.75 -3.42 -3.65
N THR A 208 -2.71 -2.53 -2.65
CA THR A 208 -1.85 -2.65 -1.47
C THR A 208 -2.72 -2.45 -0.23
N MET A 209 -3.34 -3.54 0.24
CA MET A 209 -4.36 -3.54 1.29
C MET A 209 -3.92 -4.37 2.50
N GLY A 210 -4.49 -4.08 3.66
CA GLY A 210 -4.17 -4.76 4.91
C GLY A 210 -5.39 -5.19 5.71
N ARG A 211 -6.05 -4.27 6.41
CA ARG A 211 -7.12 -4.51 7.39
C ARG A 211 -8.27 -5.37 6.90
N ASN A 212 -8.66 -5.22 5.65
CA ASN A 212 -9.72 -6.01 5.02
C ASN A 212 -9.28 -7.45 4.68
N ILE A 213 -7.98 -7.75 4.79
CA ILE A 213 -7.41 -9.07 4.50
C ILE A 213 -7.06 -9.79 5.80
N TRP A 214 -6.04 -9.32 6.52
CA TRP A 214 -5.58 -10.00 7.73
C TRP A 214 -6.53 -9.86 8.91
N GLY A 215 -7.43 -8.86 8.93
CA GLY A 215 -8.53 -8.72 9.90
C GLY A 215 -9.80 -9.48 9.50
N HIS A 216 -9.77 -10.26 8.42
CA HIS A 216 -10.89 -11.07 7.99
C HIS A 216 -10.90 -12.44 8.71
N PRO A 217 -12.05 -12.99 9.15
CA PRO A 217 -12.10 -14.30 9.80
C PRO A 217 -11.56 -15.44 8.93
N ASN A 218 -11.79 -15.37 7.62
CA ASN A 218 -11.25 -16.28 6.61
C ASN A 218 -10.18 -15.55 5.77
N VAL A 219 -8.97 -15.39 6.32
CA VAL A 219 -7.83 -14.71 5.65
C VAL A 219 -7.50 -15.35 4.31
N VAL A 220 -7.50 -16.68 4.25
CA VAL A 220 -7.17 -17.43 3.03
C VAL A 220 -8.23 -17.21 1.95
N GLY A 221 -9.51 -17.32 2.31
CA GLY A 221 -10.62 -17.12 1.36
C GLY A 221 -10.64 -15.68 0.81
N MET A 222 -10.47 -14.66 1.67
CA MET A 222 -10.41 -13.27 1.23
C MET A 222 -9.19 -13.02 0.31
N SER A 223 -8.03 -13.55 0.65
CA SER A 223 -6.84 -13.42 -0.20
C SER A 223 -7.01 -14.10 -1.56
N ALA A 224 -7.56 -15.33 -1.58
CA ALA A 224 -7.84 -16.05 -2.82
C ALA A 224 -8.88 -15.33 -3.70
N ALA A 225 -9.91 -14.74 -3.09
CA ALA A 225 -10.91 -13.94 -3.80
C ALA A 225 -10.28 -12.70 -4.46
N LEU A 226 -9.42 -11.98 -3.74
CA LEU A 226 -8.70 -10.83 -4.29
C LEU A 226 -7.71 -11.23 -5.40
N THR A 227 -7.00 -12.35 -5.23
CA THR A 227 -6.14 -12.93 -6.28
C THR A 227 -6.94 -13.23 -7.54
N ASN A 228 -8.10 -13.85 -7.40
CA ASN A 228 -8.96 -14.21 -8.53
C ASN A 228 -9.48 -12.98 -9.31
N ILE A 229 -9.79 -11.87 -8.62
CA ILE A 229 -10.14 -10.61 -9.29
C ILE A 229 -8.95 -10.01 -10.03
N ILE A 230 -7.77 -9.98 -9.41
CA ILE A 230 -6.61 -9.23 -9.91
C ILE A 230 -5.88 -9.99 -11.01
N HIS A 231 -5.72 -11.31 -10.86
CA HIS A 231 -4.92 -12.13 -11.77
C HIS A 231 -5.75 -12.92 -12.77
N ASP A 232 -6.98 -13.32 -12.40
CA ASP A 232 -7.84 -14.15 -13.25
C ASP A 232 -9.03 -13.38 -13.84
N ASP A 233 -9.09 -12.07 -13.63
CA ASP A 233 -10.12 -11.16 -14.15
C ASP A 233 -11.56 -11.55 -13.75
N ALA A 234 -11.73 -12.17 -12.58
CA ALA A 234 -13.04 -12.60 -12.09
C ALA A 234 -13.93 -11.43 -11.66
N SER A 235 -15.25 -11.63 -11.73
CA SER A 235 -16.21 -10.71 -11.12
C SER A 235 -16.18 -10.82 -9.58
N ALA A 236 -16.65 -9.75 -8.91
CA ALA A 236 -16.74 -9.74 -7.45
C ALA A 236 -17.61 -10.88 -6.91
N GLU A 237 -18.74 -11.20 -7.59
CA GLU A 237 -19.65 -12.27 -7.19
C GLU A 237 -19.01 -13.65 -7.37
N THR A 238 -18.20 -13.83 -8.42
CA THR A 238 -17.47 -15.09 -8.64
C THR A 238 -16.42 -15.29 -7.55
N ALA A 239 -15.63 -14.25 -7.28
CA ALA A 239 -14.61 -14.26 -6.24
C ALA A 239 -15.20 -14.45 -4.83
N TYR A 240 -16.35 -13.87 -4.54
CA TYR A 240 -17.03 -13.96 -3.25
C TYR A 240 -17.33 -15.42 -2.82
N ARG A 241 -17.51 -16.33 -3.77
CA ARG A 241 -17.74 -17.76 -3.48
C ARG A 241 -16.53 -18.43 -2.82
N LEU A 242 -15.33 -17.86 -2.95
CA LEU A 242 -14.11 -18.37 -2.31
C LEU A 242 -14.03 -18.02 -0.82
N ILE A 243 -14.88 -17.10 -0.35
CA ILE A 243 -14.93 -16.69 1.06
C ILE A 243 -15.93 -17.53 1.86
N GLN A 244 -16.99 -18.00 1.20
CA GLN A 244 -18.05 -18.83 1.80
C GLN A 244 -17.55 -20.26 2.10
#